data_f475cee6a613e26ff73cac40b57dc167
#
_entry.id   f475cee6a613e26ff73cac40b57dc167
#
_cell.length_a   1.000
_cell.length_b   1.000
_cell.length_c   1.000
_cell.angle_alpha   90.00
_cell.angle_beta   90.00
_cell.angle_gamma   90.00
#
_symmetry.space_group_name_H-M   'P 1'
#
loop_
_entity.id
_entity.type
_entity.pdbx_description
1 polymer ?
#
loop_
_entity_poly.entity_id
_entity_poly.type
_entity_poly.pdbx_seq_one_letter_code
_entity_poly.pdbx_strand_id
1 'polypeptide(L)'
;MKRAAVYSSSRARPPALEEVPEVPRKKSVSWRERLQAQRRRLKVAGLAAAALLILAAALTYGPEFRGMSHSDVEAAIQRAMEANPPKPTAADAFEKILPSLVHVRAFMTDEESAREKDEKWPGPEPRTVDPKGMQPADPAAAKPLEGNIGTGVVIVDTGIILTNLHVVNGAKRVRVTFFDGLEAEAEVIGARPEHDLAVLQAKKIPDDLFPATVRSTGGLRLGDEVVAVGFPFGIGPSVSAGVISGLKREYQSSDGKRVLGNLIQFDAAVNPGNSGGPLVTTEGEVIGIVTGLLNPTEQRVFIGIGFAVPIENAAAAAGLSPF
;
A
#
# COMPACT_ATOMS: atom_id res chain seq x y z
N MET A 1 -25.74 -60.67 -15.12
CA MET A 1 -25.97 -61.34 -16.40
C MET A 1 -25.26 -60.58 -17.50
N LYS A 2 -24.37 -61.32 -18.23
CA LYS A 2 -23.87 -61.10 -19.62
C LYS A 2 -22.97 -59.87 -19.83
N ARG A 3 -21.87 -59.93 -20.46
CA ARG A 3 -20.85 -60.93 -20.87
C ARG A 3 -19.71 -60.09 -21.48
N ALA A 4 -18.48 -60.44 -21.15
CA ALA A 4 -17.26 -59.94 -21.81
C ALA A 4 -17.21 -60.42 -23.28
N ALA A 5 -16.58 -59.60 -24.12
CA ALA A 5 -16.06 -60.08 -25.40
C ALA A 5 -14.58 -59.74 -25.50
N VAL A 6 -13.78 -60.79 -25.52
CA VAL A 6 -12.34 -60.79 -25.79
C VAL A 6 -12.19 -60.90 -27.32
N TYR A 7 -11.45 -60.01 -27.93
CA TYR A 7 -10.95 -60.19 -29.26
C TYR A 7 -9.42 -60.05 -29.29
N SER A 8 -8.76 -61.19 -29.45
CA SER A 8 -7.36 -61.33 -29.83
C SER A 8 -7.27 -61.31 -31.35
N SER A 9 -6.49 -60.41 -31.92
CA SER A 9 -6.00 -60.58 -33.30
C SER A 9 -4.51 -60.26 -33.33
N SER A 10 -3.73 -61.34 -33.46
CA SER A 10 -2.35 -61.30 -33.88
C SER A 10 -2.25 -60.73 -35.30
N ARG A 11 -1.57 -59.64 -35.48
CA ARG A 11 -1.08 -59.19 -36.79
C ARG A 11 0.43 -59.10 -36.79
N ALA A 12 0.99 -59.73 -37.84
CA ALA A 12 2.39 -59.85 -38.14
C ALA A 12 3.10 -58.49 -38.20
N ARG A 13 4.32 -58.45 -37.69
CA ARG A 13 5.26 -57.30 -37.81
C ARG A 13 5.59 -57.09 -39.30
N PRO A 14 5.47 -55.86 -39.80
CA PRO A 14 6.10 -55.47 -41.03
C PRO A 14 7.62 -55.28 -40.86
N PRO A 15 8.40 -55.41 -41.92
CA PRO A 15 9.85 -55.32 -41.85
C PRO A 15 10.32 -53.92 -41.50
N ALA A 16 11.47 -53.87 -40.81
CA ALA A 16 12.14 -52.65 -40.39
C ALA A 16 12.40 -51.74 -41.60
N LEU A 17 11.89 -50.53 -41.51
CA LEU A 17 12.26 -49.46 -42.44
C LEU A 17 13.61 -48.88 -42.00
N GLU A 18 14.52 -48.75 -42.94
CA GLU A 18 15.80 -48.06 -42.77
C GLU A 18 15.60 -46.67 -42.20
N GLU A 19 16.39 -46.34 -41.17
CA GLU A 19 16.41 -45.00 -40.55
C GLU A 19 16.91 -44.00 -41.61
N VAL A 20 16.00 -43.14 -42.04
CA VAL A 20 16.37 -41.92 -42.77
C VAL A 20 17.00 -40.95 -41.79
N PRO A 21 18.19 -40.42 -42.05
CA PRO A 21 18.84 -39.47 -41.13
C PRO A 21 17.96 -38.24 -40.95
N GLU A 22 17.62 -37.95 -39.68
CA GLU A 22 16.88 -36.75 -39.31
C GLU A 22 17.66 -35.47 -39.68
N VAL A 23 17.13 -34.75 -40.64
CA VAL A 23 17.60 -33.40 -40.95
C VAL A 23 17.29 -32.50 -39.73
N PRO A 24 18.29 -31.86 -39.13
CA PRO A 24 18.05 -31.02 -37.95
C PRO A 24 17.07 -29.90 -38.30
N ARG A 25 15.86 -29.94 -37.73
CA ARG A 25 14.87 -28.86 -37.84
C ARG A 25 15.45 -27.60 -37.22
N LYS A 26 15.76 -26.62 -38.06
CA LYS A 26 16.09 -25.27 -37.57
C LYS A 26 14.94 -24.78 -36.69
N LYS A 27 15.20 -24.60 -35.39
CA LYS A 27 14.23 -24.00 -34.45
C LYS A 27 13.79 -22.66 -35.03
N SER A 28 12.51 -22.53 -35.33
CA SER A 28 11.94 -21.27 -35.79
C SER A 28 11.96 -20.31 -34.63
N VAL A 29 12.80 -19.29 -34.71
CA VAL A 29 12.87 -18.21 -33.73
C VAL A 29 11.52 -17.47 -33.74
N SER A 30 10.87 -17.39 -32.59
CA SER A 30 9.56 -16.77 -32.47
C SER A 30 9.61 -15.31 -32.94
N TRP A 31 8.49 -14.79 -33.46
CA TRP A 31 8.41 -13.39 -33.90
C TRP A 31 8.73 -12.40 -32.76
N ARG A 32 8.42 -12.76 -31.50
CA ARG A 32 8.74 -11.97 -30.29
C ARG A 32 10.25 -11.90 -30.04
N GLU A 33 10.96 -13.01 -30.21
CA GLU A 33 12.43 -13.03 -30.08
C GLU A 33 13.11 -12.25 -31.21
N ARG A 34 12.55 -12.26 -32.41
CA ARG A 34 13.03 -11.43 -33.55
C ARG A 34 12.82 -9.94 -33.25
N LEU A 35 11.66 -9.56 -32.71
CA LEU A 35 11.36 -8.18 -32.31
C LEU A 35 12.24 -7.71 -31.16
N GLN A 36 12.48 -8.56 -30.15
CA GLN A 36 13.39 -8.24 -29.05
C GLN A 36 14.84 -8.12 -29.52
N ALA A 37 15.30 -9.01 -30.38
CA ALA A 37 16.63 -8.95 -30.98
C ALA A 37 16.79 -7.69 -31.84
N GLN A 38 15.76 -7.30 -32.59
CA GLN A 38 15.76 -6.09 -33.39
C GLN A 38 15.77 -4.82 -32.52
N ARG A 39 14.99 -4.76 -31.44
CA ARG A 39 15.03 -3.67 -30.47
C ARG A 39 16.37 -3.58 -29.76
N ARG A 40 17.01 -4.73 -29.42
CA ARG A 40 18.35 -4.74 -28.83
C ARG A 40 19.39 -4.25 -29.81
N ARG A 41 19.32 -4.66 -31.10
CA ARG A 41 20.21 -4.16 -32.16
C ARG A 41 20.04 -2.67 -32.40
N LEU A 42 18.81 -2.15 -32.42
CA LEU A 42 18.54 -0.72 -32.54
C LEU A 42 19.06 0.08 -31.35
N LYS A 43 18.93 -0.44 -30.12
CA LYS A 43 19.52 0.20 -28.94
C LYS A 43 21.05 0.21 -28.99
N VAL A 44 21.67 -0.90 -29.36
CA VAL A 44 23.13 -0.99 -29.50
C VAL A 44 23.63 -0.10 -30.64
N ALA A 45 22.93 -0.07 -31.78
CA ALA A 45 23.24 0.84 -32.89
C ALA A 45 23.07 2.31 -32.50
N GLY A 46 22.02 2.66 -31.72
CA GLY A 46 21.82 4.01 -31.20
C GLY A 46 22.91 4.42 -30.23
N LEU A 47 23.34 3.54 -29.32
CA LEU A 47 24.45 3.77 -28.41
C LEU A 47 25.79 3.92 -29.16
N ALA A 48 26.03 3.09 -30.19
CA ALA A 48 27.23 3.19 -31.01
C ALA A 48 27.23 4.48 -31.84
N ALA A 49 26.09 4.90 -32.39
CA ALA A 49 25.97 6.18 -33.09
C ALA A 49 26.18 7.37 -32.15
N ALA A 50 25.62 7.33 -30.94
CA ALA A 50 25.85 8.36 -29.93
C ALA A 50 27.32 8.43 -29.50
N ALA A 51 27.98 7.28 -29.31
CA ALA A 51 29.41 7.23 -29.00
C ALA A 51 30.29 7.78 -30.14
N LEU A 52 29.93 7.48 -31.41
CA LEU A 52 30.60 8.03 -32.57
C LEU A 52 30.39 9.54 -32.71
N LEU A 53 29.19 10.04 -32.40
CA LEU A 53 28.92 11.49 -32.38
C LEU A 53 29.70 12.20 -31.28
N ILE A 54 29.80 11.63 -30.11
CA ILE A 54 30.61 12.15 -28.98
C ILE A 54 32.10 12.12 -29.36
N LEU A 55 32.58 11.03 -29.97
CA LEU A 55 33.96 10.94 -30.46
C LEU A 55 34.25 11.93 -31.57
N ALA A 56 33.33 12.09 -32.53
CA ALA A 56 33.44 13.09 -33.60
C ALA A 56 33.43 14.50 -33.04
N ALA A 57 32.56 14.81 -32.07
CA ALA A 57 32.55 16.09 -31.37
C ALA A 57 33.86 16.30 -30.59
N ALA A 58 34.39 15.30 -29.93
CA ALA A 58 35.67 15.37 -29.20
C ALA A 58 36.88 15.59 -30.16
N LEU A 59 36.81 15.08 -31.39
CA LEU A 59 37.85 15.23 -32.41
C LEU A 59 37.74 16.58 -33.16
N THR A 60 36.53 17.12 -33.35
CA THR A 60 36.31 18.35 -34.10
C THR A 60 36.40 19.61 -33.25
N TYR A 61 35.99 19.55 -32.00
CA TYR A 61 35.96 20.70 -31.10
C TYR A 61 37.19 20.80 -30.17
N GLY A 62 38.17 19.88 -30.30
CA GLY A 62 39.47 20.01 -29.65
C GLY A 62 39.42 20.16 -28.13
N PRO A 63 40.39 20.90 -27.54
CA PRO A 63 40.56 21.02 -26.11
C PRO A 63 39.43 21.76 -25.35
N GLU A 64 38.49 22.40 -26.06
CA GLU A 64 37.36 23.10 -25.42
C GLU A 64 36.38 22.15 -24.73
N PHE A 65 36.38 20.83 -25.07
CA PHE A 65 35.60 19.83 -24.37
C PHE A 65 36.27 19.33 -23.05
N ARG A 66 37.46 19.88 -22.73
CA ARG A 66 38.25 19.50 -21.54
C ARG A 66 37.88 20.27 -20.27
N GLY A 67 36.81 20.96 -20.24
CA GLY A 67 36.58 21.92 -19.18
C GLY A 67 35.17 21.99 -18.57
N MET A 68 34.41 20.88 -18.50
CA MET A 68 33.33 20.90 -17.49
C MET A 68 34.00 20.83 -16.13
N SER A 69 34.01 21.96 -15.41
CA SER A 69 34.48 21.98 -14.04
C SER A 69 33.56 21.08 -13.17
N HIS A 70 34.07 20.65 -12.04
CA HIS A 70 33.23 19.88 -11.09
C HIS A 70 31.93 20.65 -10.77
N SER A 71 32.02 22.00 -10.70
CA SER A 71 30.85 22.87 -10.51
C SER A 71 29.90 22.88 -11.68
N ASP A 72 30.37 22.75 -12.95
CA ASP A 72 29.47 22.68 -14.13
C ASP A 72 28.72 21.36 -14.19
N VAL A 73 29.36 20.26 -13.78
CA VAL A 73 28.73 18.94 -13.64
C VAL A 73 27.68 18.97 -12.54
N GLU A 74 28.02 19.51 -11.37
CA GLU A 74 27.09 19.69 -10.26
C GLU A 74 25.88 20.55 -10.67
N ALA A 75 26.12 21.69 -11.33
CA ALA A 75 25.05 22.57 -11.83
C ALA A 75 24.20 21.90 -12.92
N ALA A 76 24.79 21.02 -13.74
CA ALA A 76 24.01 20.24 -14.73
C ALA A 76 23.18 19.14 -14.06
N ILE A 77 23.72 18.46 -13.08
CA ILE A 77 23.00 17.46 -12.25
C ILE A 77 21.85 18.15 -11.51
N GLN A 78 22.10 19.27 -10.86
CA GLN A 78 21.09 20.05 -10.16
C GLN A 78 19.94 20.45 -11.09
N ARG A 79 20.25 21.01 -12.26
CA ARG A 79 19.24 21.36 -13.27
C ARG A 79 18.48 20.15 -13.80
N ALA A 80 19.15 19.01 -13.98
CA ALA A 80 18.50 17.78 -14.41
C ALA A 80 17.56 17.21 -13.33
N MET A 81 17.93 17.30 -12.05
CA MET A 81 17.10 16.90 -10.91
C MET A 81 15.91 17.86 -10.72
N GLU A 82 16.11 19.18 -10.92
CA GLU A 82 15.03 20.16 -10.88
C GLU A 82 14.03 19.98 -12.04
N ALA A 83 14.53 19.62 -13.23
CA ALA A 83 13.69 19.36 -14.41
C ALA A 83 12.94 18.02 -14.35
N ASN A 84 13.51 17.03 -13.64
CA ASN A 84 12.92 15.71 -13.40
C ASN A 84 13.12 15.33 -11.93
N PRO A 85 12.32 15.87 -11.03
CA PRO A 85 12.42 15.51 -9.62
C PRO A 85 12.21 14.00 -9.47
N PRO A 86 12.92 13.35 -8.54
CA PRO A 86 12.71 11.94 -8.26
C PRO A 86 11.24 11.72 -7.89
N LYS A 87 10.69 10.55 -8.29
CA LYS A 87 9.33 10.21 -7.90
C LYS A 87 9.21 10.20 -6.38
N PRO A 88 8.10 10.70 -5.83
CA PRO A 88 7.85 10.63 -4.39
C PRO A 88 7.98 9.20 -3.88
N THR A 89 8.51 9.05 -2.69
CA THR A 89 8.73 7.76 -2.04
C THR A 89 7.67 7.47 -0.98
N ALA A 90 7.67 6.25 -0.45
CA ALA A 90 6.82 5.92 0.70
C ALA A 90 7.14 6.78 1.94
N ALA A 91 8.40 7.22 2.08
CA ALA A 91 8.80 8.13 3.16
C ALA A 91 8.16 9.52 2.98
N ASP A 92 8.19 10.06 1.76
CA ASP A 92 7.56 11.36 1.46
C ASP A 92 6.04 11.30 1.65
N ALA A 93 5.40 10.17 1.24
CA ALA A 93 3.98 9.95 1.47
C ALA A 93 3.64 9.90 2.97
N PHE A 94 4.48 9.20 3.75
CA PHE A 94 4.30 9.11 5.20
C PHE A 94 4.44 10.47 5.87
N GLU A 95 5.46 11.25 5.55
CA GLU A 95 5.65 12.59 6.11
C GLU A 95 4.46 13.50 5.85
N LYS A 96 3.86 13.42 4.65
CA LYS A 96 2.70 14.25 4.29
C LYS A 96 1.42 13.84 5.01
N ILE A 97 1.17 12.52 5.18
CA ILE A 97 -0.08 12.05 5.79
C ILE A 97 -0.01 12.04 7.31
N LEU A 98 1.17 11.99 7.90
CA LEU A 98 1.40 11.83 9.33
C LEU A 98 0.66 12.89 10.19
N PRO A 99 0.63 14.20 9.84
CA PRO A 99 -0.11 15.19 10.62
C PRO A 99 -1.63 14.99 10.66
N SER A 100 -2.17 14.23 9.70
CA SER A 100 -3.61 13.94 9.60
C SER A 100 -3.99 12.61 10.26
N LEU A 101 -3.02 11.84 10.78
CA LEU A 101 -3.30 10.55 11.42
C LEU A 101 -3.76 10.73 12.84
N VAL A 102 -4.70 9.90 13.24
CA VAL A 102 -5.12 9.76 14.63
C VAL A 102 -5.14 8.31 15.06
N HIS A 103 -4.67 8.06 16.26
CA HIS A 103 -4.86 6.78 16.94
C HIS A 103 -6.25 6.76 17.55
N VAL A 104 -7.05 5.73 17.26
CA VAL A 104 -8.42 5.59 17.74
C VAL A 104 -8.48 4.45 18.77
N ARG A 105 -9.02 4.76 19.94
CA ARG A 105 -9.29 3.79 21.01
C ARG A 105 -10.76 3.81 21.37
N ALA A 106 -11.41 2.66 21.32
CA ALA A 106 -12.82 2.50 21.60
C ALA A 106 -13.02 1.60 22.82
N PHE A 107 -13.66 2.13 23.85
CA PHE A 107 -13.89 1.49 25.15
C PHE A 107 -15.29 0.91 25.20
N MET A 108 -15.41 -0.37 25.49
CA MET A 108 -16.68 -1.08 25.54
C MET A 108 -17.33 -0.98 26.92
N THR A 109 -16.51 -0.80 27.97
CA THR A 109 -16.96 -0.70 29.36
C THR A 109 -16.44 0.56 30.03
N ASP A 110 -17.14 0.99 31.11
CA ASP A 110 -16.70 2.12 31.91
C ASP A 110 -15.42 1.80 32.71
N GLU A 111 -15.20 0.52 33.04
CA GLU A 111 -14.02 0.04 33.74
C GLU A 111 -12.76 0.12 32.87
N GLU A 112 -12.85 -0.28 31.58
CA GLU A 112 -11.78 -0.11 30.60
C GLU A 112 -11.38 1.36 30.50
N SER A 113 -12.37 2.25 30.42
CA SER A 113 -12.16 3.69 30.33
C SER A 113 -11.54 4.29 31.60
N ALA A 114 -11.77 3.70 32.77
CA ALA A 114 -11.20 4.18 34.03
C ALA A 114 -9.74 3.76 34.22
N ARG A 115 -9.39 2.55 33.80
CA ARG A 115 -8.00 2.00 33.90
C ARG A 115 -7.02 2.76 33.00
N GLU A 116 -7.48 3.27 31.87
CA GLU A 116 -6.65 4.03 30.93
C GLU A 116 -6.09 5.34 31.51
N LYS A 117 -6.77 5.95 32.51
CA LYS A 117 -6.27 7.20 33.12
C LYS A 117 -4.86 7.08 33.70
N ASP A 118 -4.43 5.82 33.98
CA ASP A 118 -3.12 5.54 34.55
C ASP A 118 -2.08 5.12 33.46
N GLU A 119 -2.53 4.82 32.23
CA GLU A 119 -1.66 4.44 31.09
C GLU A 119 -1.60 5.59 30.08
N LYS A 120 -0.64 6.47 30.25
CA LYS A 120 -0.34 7.48 29.25
C LYS A 120 0.25 6.80 27.99
N TRP A 121 -0.41 6.95 26.84
CA TRP A 121 0.17 6.49 25.58
C TRP A 121 1.56 7.12 25.40
N PRO A 122 2.62 6.32 25.13
CA PRO A 122 3.99 6.85 25.11
C PRO A 122 4.26 7.83 23.98
N GLY A 123 3.28 8.14 23.12
CA GLY A 123 3.44 9.05 21.99
C GLY A 123 4.46 8.54 20.95
N PRO A 124 4.56 9.16 19.80
CA PRO A 124 5.71 9.00 18.93
C PRO A 124 6.88 9.76 19.56
N GLU A 125 7.56 9.16 20.54
CA GLU A 125 8.84 9.72 20.94
C GLU A 125 9.77 9.72 19.72
N PRO A 126 10.46 10.85 19.43
CA PRO A 126 11.58 10.84 18.51
C PRO A 126 12.67 10.00 19.15
N ARG A 127 12.57 8.68 18.98
CA ARG A 127 13.64 7.80 19.39
C ARG A 127 14.82 8.09 18.47
N THR A 128 15.81 8.80 19.00
CA THR A 128 17.16 8.73 18.48
C THR A 128 17.55 7.25 18.56
N VAL A 129 17.46 6.57 17.44
CA VAL A 129 17.77 5.15 17.33
C VAL A 129 19.29 5.04 17.53
N ASP A 130 19.71 4.64 18.72
CA ASP A 130 21.07 4.16 18.93
C ASP A 130 21.17 2.80 18.20
N PRO A 131 21.94 2.69 17.09
CA PRO A 131 22.02 1.45 16.32
C PRO A 131 22.60 0.26 17.11
N LYS A 132 23.16 0.49 18.30
CA LYS A 132 23.79 -0.53 19.16
C LYS A 132 22.87 -1.07 20.26
N GLY A 133 21.68 -0.50 20.45
CA GLY A 133 20.76 -0.85 21.54
C GLY A 133 19.46 -1.54 21.13
N MET A 134 19.31 -1.96 19.89
CA MET A 134 18.13 -2.65 19.40
C MET A 134 18.06 -4.09 19.94
N GLN A 135 17.61 -4.24 21.20
CA GLN A 135 16.97 -5.49 21.57
C GLN A 135 15.57 -5.49 20.92
N PRO A 136 15.17 -6.54 20.19
CA PRO A 136 13.81 -6.67 19.70
C PRO A 136 12.90 -6.61 20.93
N ALA A 137 11.99 -5.64 20.96
CA ALA A 137 10.92 -5.67 21.94
C ALA A 137 10.18 -7.01 21.74
N ASP A 138 10.16 -7.83 22.78
CA ASP A 138 9.43 -9.11 22.77
C ASP A 138 7.96 -8.78 22.49
N PRO A 139 7.42 -9.15 21.32
CA PRO A 139 6.01 -8.89 21.02
C PRO A 139 5.06 -9.60 21.99
N ALA A 140 5.54 -10.61 22.73
CA ALA A 140 4.79 -11.28 23.80
C ALA A 140 4.79 -10.49 25.12
N ALA A 141 5.68 -9.50 25.28
CA ALA A 141 5.75 -8.67 26.48
C ALA A 141 4.83 -7.41 26.40
N ALA A 142 4.30 -7.10 25.23
CA ALA A 142 3.31 -6.04 25.07
C ALA A 142 1.99 -6.52 25.71
N LYS A 143 1.62 -5.93 26.86
CA LYS A 143 0.27 -6.13 27.41
C LYS A 143 -0.74 -5.76 26.33
N PRO A 144 -1.77 -6.59 26.05
CA PRO A 144 -2.85 -6.19 25.16
C PRO A 144 -3.44 -4.88 25.68
N LEU A 145 -3.44 -3.84 24.86
CA LEU A 145 -4.14 -2.60 25.17
C LEU A 145 -5.63 -2.94 25.31
N GLU A 146 -6.24 -2.56 26.42
CA GLU A 146 -7.67 -2.78 26.64
C GLU A 146 -8.48 -1.93 25.67
N GLY A 147 -9.54 -2.49 25.08
CA GLY A 147 -10.40 -1.84 24.09
C GLY A 147 -10.05 -2.17 22.63
N ASN A 148 -10.92 -1.77 21.73
CA ASN A 148 -10.65 -1.86 20.30
C ASN A 148 -9.71 -0.73 19.88
N ILE A 149 -8.64 -1.11 19.19
CA ILE A 149 -7.65 -0.19 18.66
C ILE A 149 -7.77 -0.12 17.15
N GLY A 150 -7.68 1.09 16.62
CA GLY A 150 -7.66 1.36 15.19
C GLY A 150 -6.94 2.67 14.88
N THR A 151 -6.98 2.99 13.63
CA THR A 151 -6.46 4.24 13.06
C THR A 151 -7.62 5.08 12.56
N GLY A 152 -7.44 6.39 12.50
CA GLY A 152 -8.32 7.31 11.81
C GLY A 152 -7.52 8.31 11.00
N VAL A 153 -8.18 8.99 10.12
CA VAL A 153 -7.61 10.08 9.31
C VAL A 153 -8.50 11.31 9.37
N VAL A 154 -7.90 12.44 9.70
CA VAL A 154 -8.57 13.76 9.70
C VAL A 154 -8.81 14.15 8.24
N ILE A 155 -10.06 14.49 7.90
CA ILE A 155 -10.45 14.89 6.53
C ILE A 155 -10.98 16.33 6.46
N VAL A 156 -11.28 16.93 7.61
CA VAL A 156 -11.70 18.33 7.71
C VAL A 156 -11.02 18.97 8.93
N ASP A 157 -10.59 20.20 8.77
CA ASP A 157 -9.91 21.00 9.81
C ASP A 157 -10.73 21.26 11.06
N THR A 158 -12.04 21.01 11.02
CA THR A 158 -12.94 21.06 12.18
C THR A 158 -12.88 19.80 13.05
N GLY A 159 -12.00 18.83 12.73
CA GLY A 159 -11.82 17.60 13.50
C GLY A 159 -12.76 16.47 13.11
N ILE A 160 -13.20 16.45 11.85
CA ILE A 160 -13.90 15.29 11.25
C ILE A 160 -12.87 14.24 10.90
N ILE A 161 -13.07 13.04 11.44
CA ILE A 161 -12.17 11.90 11.31
C ILE A 161 -12.92 10.73 10.67
N LEU A 162 -12.31 10.11 9.67
CA LEU A 162 -12.76 8.82 9.13
C LEU A 162 -12.05 7.68 9.84
N THR A 163 -12.80 6.64 10.15
CA THR A 163 -12.29 5.35 10.64
C THR A 163 -13.22 4.21 10.22
N ASN A 164 -12.92 2.97 10.60
CA ASN A 164 -13.86 1.87 10.37
C ASN A 164 -14.93 1.78 11.46
N LEU A 165 -16.11 1.34 11.04
CA LEU A 165 -17.22 1.13 11.96
C LEU A 165 -16.91 0.03 12.97
N HIS A 166 -16.29 -1.09 12.54
CA HIS A 166 -15.95 -2.18 13.45
C HIS A 166 -14.97 -1.80 14.56
N VAL A 167 -14.19 -0.72 14.39
CA VAL A 167 -13.30 -0.18 15.44
C VAL A 167 -14.11 0.43 16.57
N VAL A 168 -15.18 1.16 16.24
CA VAL A 168 -15.94 1.98 17.22
C VAL A 168 -17.34 1.44 17.51
N ASN A 169 -17.76 0.39 16.82
CA ASN A 169 -19.11 -0.16 16.97
C ASN A 169 -19.35 -0.73 18.38
N GLY A 170 -20.40 -0.25 19.04
CA GLY A 170 -20.76 -0.65 20.40
C GLY A 170 -19.94 0.02 21.50
N ALA A 171 -19.00 0.89 21.14
CA ALA A 171 -18.20 1.62 22.13
C ALA A 171 -19.07 2.59 22.94
N LYS A 172 -18.90 2.60 24.26
CA LYS A 172 -19.48 3.61 25.14
C LYS A 172 -18.72 4.93 25.09
N ARG A 173 -17.42 4.84 24.80
CA ARG A 173 -16.54 5.99 24.71
C ARG A 173 -15.50 5.77 23.62
N VAL A 174 -15.23 6.81 22.83
CA VAL A 174 -14.17 6.82 21.83
C VAL A 174 -13.19 7.93 22.20
N ARG A 175 -11.91 7.61 22.17
CA ARG A 175 -10.82 8.56 22.34
C ARG A 175 -9.95 8.55 21.10
N VAL A 176 -9.50 9.71 20.71
CA VAL A 176 -8.54 9.90 19.63
C VAL A 176 -7.29 10.59 20.16
N THR A 177 -6.13 10.17 19.67
CA THR A 177 -4.86 10.83 19.95
C THR A 177 -4.32 11.35 18.62
N PHE A 178 -4.14 12.65 18.52
CA PHE A 178 -3.60 13.31 17.34
C PHE A 178 -2.09 13.15 17.26
N PHE A 179 -1.54 13.52 16.12
CA PHE A 179 -0.11 13.44 15.83
C PHE A 179 0.79 14.18 16.83
N ASP A 180 0.33 15.34 17.32
CA ASP A 180 1.02 16.15 18.33
C ASP A 180 0.93 15.58 19.76
N GLY A 181 0.20 14.47 19.94
CA GLY A 181 -0.04 13.84 21.23
C GLY A 181 -1.27 14.38 21.98
N LEU A 182 -2.03 15.31 21.38
CA LEU A 182 -3.28 15.77 21.97
C LEU A 182 -4.29 14.64 22.01
N GLU A 183 -4.80 14.34 23.20
CA GLU A 183 -5.90 13.40 23.39
C GLU A 183 -7.23 14.11 23.49
N ALA A 184 -8.25 13.59 22.81
CA ALA A 184 -9.59 14.10 22.83
C ALA A 184 -10.63 12.97 22.83
N GLU A 185 -11.78 13.23 23.45
CA GLU A 185 -12.97 12.42 23.22
C GLU A 185 -13.51 12.70 21.82
N ALA A 186 -14.07 11.68 21.19
CA ALA A 186 -14.72 11.81 19.92
C ALA A 186 -16.12 11.17 19.95
N GLU A 187 -17.04 11.74 19.20
CA GLU A 187 -18.40 11.24 19.05
C GLU A 187 -18.58 10.65 17.65
N VAL A 188 -19.29 9.53 17.55
CA VAL A 188 -19.68 8.96 16.27
C VAL A 188 -20.86 9.77 15.72
N ILE A 189 -20.62 10.60 14.71
CA ILE A 189 -21.62 11.47 14.10
C ILE A 189 -22.22 10.87 12.84
N GLY A 190 -21.62 9.80 12.29
CA GLY A 190 -22.09 9.10 11.10
C GLY A 190 -21.57 7.69 11.04
N ALA A 191 -22.33 6.79 10.43
CA ALA A 191 -21.96 5.42 10.16
C ALA A 191 -22.51 4.95 8.82
N ARG A 192 -21.72 4.11 8.12
CA ARG A 192 -22.11 3.42 6.88
C ARG A 192 -21.74 1.95 7.02
N PRO A 193 -22.66 1.15 7.59
CA PRO A 193 -22.41 -0.28 7.81
C PRO A 193 -22.11 -1.06 6.54
N GLU A 194 -22.68 -0.66 5.41
CA GLU A 194 -22.48 -1.25 4.08
C GLU A 194 -21.05 -1.10 3.56
N HIS A 195 -20.29 -0.15 4.13
CA HIS A 195 -18.89 0.11 3.78
C HIS A 195 -17.93 -0.08 4.96
N ASP A 196 -18.45 -0.50 6.12
CA ASP A 196 -17.68 -0.59 7.36
C ASP A 196 -16.99 0.74 7.75
N LEU A 197 -17.67 1.89 7.53
CA LEU A 197 -17.14 3.22 7.80
C LEU A 197 -17.86 3.89 8.96
N ALA A 198 -17.11 4.65 9.74
CA ALA A 198 -17.60 5.57 10.76
C ALA A 198 -16.97 6.95 10.59
N VAL A 199 -17.74 7.97 10.91
CA VAL A 199 -17.32 9.37 10.95
C VAL A 199 -17.33 9.82 12.40
N LEU A 200 -16.21 10.31 12.87
CA LEU A 200 -16.05 10.83 14.22
C LEU A 200 -15.91 12.34 14.18
N GLN A 201 -16.44 13.01 15.21
CA GLN A 201 -16.17 14.39 15.53
C GLN A 201 -15.36 14.46 16.82
N ALA A 202 -14.14 14.94 16.76
CA ALA A 202 -13.34 15.19 17.93
C ALA A 202 -13.90 16.41 18.71
N LYS A 203 -13.99 16.31 20.06
CA LYS A 203 -14.45 17.40 20.93
C LYS A 203 -13.41 18.49 21.14
N LYS A 204 -12.15 18.14 20.93
CA LYS A 204 -11.01 19.04 21.01
C LYS A 204 -10.05 18.70 19.88
N ILE A 205 -9.46 19.72 19.28
CA ILE A 205 -8.53 19.58 18.15
C ILE A 205 -7.25 20.37 18.43
N PRO A 206 -6.10 20.01 17.81
CA PRO A 206 -4.90 20.83 17.78
C PRO A 206 -5.15 22.19 17.12
N ASP A 207 -4.37 23.20 17.49
CA ASP A 207 -4.48 24.54 16.92
C ASP A 207 -4.08 24.57 15.43
N ASP A 208 -3.18 23.67 15.03
CA ASP A 208 -2.65 23.50 13.67
C ASP A 208 -3.04 22.14 13.09
N LEU A 209 -4.31 21.78 13.15
CA LEU A 209 -4.81 20.53 12.59
C LEU A 209 -4.74 20.53 11.06
N PHE A 210 -4.05 19.54 10.50
CA PHE A 210 -3.91 19.36 9.06
C PHE A 210 -4.84 18.24 8.56
N PRO A 211 -5.87 18.56 7.74
CA PRO A 211 -6.68 17.55 7.09
C PRO A 211 -5.90 16.87 5.94
N ALA A 212 -6.14 15.60 5.74
CA ALA A 212 -5.55 14.84 4.66
C ALA A 212 -6.06 15.32 3.30
N THR A 213 -5.16 15.36 2.32
CA THR A 213 -5.55 15.52 0.93
C THR A 213 -6.16 14.22 0.42
N VAL A 214 -7.32 14.30 -0.21
CA VAL A 214 -8.02 13.15 -0.80
C VAL A 214 -7.91 13.18 -2.31
N ARG A 215 -7.87 12.00 -2.94
CA ARG A 215 -7.78 11.84 -4.39
C ARG A 215 -8.76 10.81 -4.90
N SER A 216 -9.45 11.13 -6.00
CA SER A 216 -10.37 10.20 -6.66
C SER A 216 -9.66 8.92 -7.12
N THR A 217 -10.38 7.79 -6.95
CA THR A 217 -9.94 6.48 -7.39
C THR A 217 -10.14 6.24 -8.90
N GLY A 218 -10.76 7.17 -9.62
CA GLY A 218 -11.14 7.01 -11.03
C GLY A 218 -9.99 6.77 -12.01
N GLY A 219 -8.75 7.10 -11.63
CA GLY A 219 -7.55 6.91 -12.45
C GLY A 219 -6.63 5.79 -11.97
N LEU A 220 -6.99 5.04 -10.94
CA LEU A 220 -6.16 3.99 -10.37
C LEU A 220 -6.03 2.79 -11.29
N ARG A 221 -4.84 2.19 -11.33
CA ARG A 221 -4.50 1.03 -12.14
C ARG A 221 -3.83 -0.05 -11.29
N LEU A 222 -3.93 -1.28 -11.72
CA LEU A 222 -3.16 -2.39 -11.13
C LEU A 222 -1.66 -2.11 -11.27
N GLY A 223 -0.92 -2.29 -10.17
CA GLY A 223 0.49 -2.01 -10.09
C GLY A 223 0.86 -0.57 -9.73
N ASP A 224 -0.10 0.35 -9.57
CA ASP A 224 0.17 1.67 -9.01
C ASP A 224 0.66 1.51 -7.56
N GLU A 225 1.73 2.22 -7.20
CA GLU A 225 2.32 2.18 -5.87
C GLU A 225 1.39 2.84 -4.85
N VAL A 226 1.27 2.20 -3.68
CA VAL A 226 0.46 2.67 -2.57
C VAL A 226 1.17 2.49 -1.24
N VAL A 227 0.78 3.30 -0.27
CA VAL A 227 1.33 3.27 1.08
C VAL A 227 0.18 3.15 2.07
N ALA A 228 0.25 2.15 2.93
CA ALA A 228 -0.68 2.00 4.04
C ALA A 228 -0.04 2.52 5.33
N VAL A 229 -0.78 3.33 6.09
CA VAL A 229 -0.29 3.95 7.32
C VAL A 229 -1.28 3.71 8.45
N GLY A 230 -0.77 3.44 9.65
CA GLY A 230 -1.64 3.21 10.79
C GLY A 230 -0.88 2.84 12.06
N PHE A 231 -1.61 2.37 13.07
CA PHE A 231 -1.10 2.01 14.39
C PHE A 231 -1.26 0.50 14.67
N PRO A 232 -0.51 -0.37 13.95
CA PRO A 232 -0.65 -1.81 14.12
C PRO A 232 -0.37 -2.19 15.57
N PHE A 233 -1.28 -2.94 16.18
CA PHE A 233 -1.21 -3.36 17.59
C PHE A 233 -1.05 -2.21 18.59
N GLY A 234 -1.39 -0.97 18.20
CA GLY A 234 -1.17 0.22 18.99
C GLY A 234 0.30 0.66 19.12
N ILE A 235 1.18 0.09 18.33
CA ILE A 235 2.62 0.41 18.33
C ILE A 235 2.85 1.60 17.39
N GLY A 236 2.79 2.84 17.86
CA GLY A 236 3.14 4.04 17.10
C GLY A 236 2.76 4.04 15.61
N PRO A 237 2.87 5.12 14.88
CA PRO A 237 2.57 5.10 13.46
C PRO A 237 3.56 4.22 12.70
N SER A 238 3.03 3.33 11.86
CA SER A 238 3.80 2.43 11.00
C SER A 238 3.42 2.66 9.55
N VAL A 239 4.39 2.54 8.67
CA VAL A 239 4.25 2.70 7.23
C VAL A 239 4.62 1.40 6.52
N SER A 240 3.84 1.02 5.53
CA SER A 240 4.17 -0.08 4.61
C SER A 240 3.83 0.30 3.18
N ALA A 241 4.70 -0.06 2.24
CA ALA A 241 4.51 0.18 0.82
C ALA A 241 4.16 -1.10 0.08
N GLY A 242 3.40 -0.98 -0.97
CA GLY A 242 3.00 -2.05 -1.86
C GLY A 242 2.37 -1.49 -3.14
N VAL A 243 1.57 -2.30 -3.81
CA VAL A 243 0.88 -1.92 -5.04
C VAL A 243 -0.60 -2.27 -5.00
N ILE A 244 -1.39 -1.61 -5.84
CA ILE A 244 -2.77 -2.02 -6.10
C ILE A 244 -2.75 -3.35 -6.83
N SER A 245 -3.25 -4.39 -6.15
CA SER A 245 -3.33 -5.76 -6.68
C SER A 245 -4.69 -6.06 -7.34
N GLY A 246 -5.71 -5.27 -7.04
CA GLY A 246 -7.06 -5.44 -7.60
C GLY A 246 -7.95 -4.24 -7.34
N LEU A 247 -8.94 -4.06 -8.20
CA LEU A 247 -9.97 -3.03 -8.06
C LEU A 247 -11.36 -3.68 -8.13
N LYS A 248 -12.35 -3.01 -7.53
CA LYS A 248 -13.76 -3.46 -7.50
C LYS A 248 -13.90 -4.88 -6.92
N ARG A 249 -13.13 -5.18 -5.87
CA ARG A 249 -13.17 -6.47 -5.19
C ARG A 249 -14.36 -6.55 -4.23
N GLU A 250 -14.78 -7.77 -3.99
CA GLU A 250 -15.74 -8.10 -2.93
C GLU A 250 -15.02 -8.90 -1.84
N TYR A 251 -15.34 -8.60 -0.60
CA TYR A 251 -14.79 -9.26 0.57
C TYR A 251 -15.92 -9.63 1.52
N GLN A 252 -15.99 -10.89 1.91
CA GLN A 252 -16.87 -11.34 2.97
C GLN A 252 -16.14 -11.27 4.30
N SER A 253 -16.75 -10.61 5.28
CA SER A 253 -16.18 -10.51 6.63
C SER A 253 -15.97 -11.91 7.24
N SER A 254 -14.97 -12.05 8.12
CA SER A 254 -14.61 -13.33 8.73
C SER A 254 -15.73 -13.98 9.52
N ASP A 255 -16.71 -13.20 10.00
CA ASP A 255 -17.93 -13.68 10.65
C ASP A 255 -19.04 -14.09 9.66
N GLY A 256 -18.79 -13.96 8.36
CA GLY A 256 -19.72 -14.31 7.28
C GLY A 256 -20.96 -13.41 7.17
N LYS A 257 -21.10 -12.39 8.03
CA LYS A 257 -22.34 -11.63 8.16
C LYS A 257 -22.43 -10.44 7.19
N ARG A 258 -21.28 -9.98 6.68
CA ARG A 258 -21.22 -8.80 5.81
C ARG A 258 -20.41 -9.09 4.56
N VAL A 259 -20.89 -8.56 3.43
CA VAL A 259 -20.14 -8.52 2.17
C VAL A 259 -19.86 -7.06 1.87
N LEU A 260 -18.59 -6.70 1.83
CA LEU A 260 -18.12 -5.38 1.42
C LEU A 260 -17.76 -5.44 -0.06
N GLY A 261 -18.33 -4.54 -0.85
CA GLY A 261 -18.09 -4.48 -2.30
C GLY A 261 -17.29 -3.26 -2.71
N ASN A 262 -16.87 -3.25 -3.97
CA ASN A 262 -16.12 -2.16 -4.61
C ASN A 262 -14.81 -1.81 -3.91
N LEU A 263 -14.10 -2.81 -3.35
CA LEU A 263 -12.88 -2.59 -2.59
C LEU A 263 -11.64 -2.46 -3.49
N ILE A 264 -10.67 -1.70 -3.00
CA ILE A 264 -9.29 -1.69 -3.49
C ILE A 264 -8.55 -2.82 -2.79
N GLN A 265 -7.99 -3.77 -3.55
CA GLN A 265 -7.08 -4.79 -3.05
C GLN A 265 -5.64 -4.30 -3.21
N PHE A 266 -4.82 -4.50 -2.19
CA PHE A 266 -3.41 -4.10 -2.19
C PHE A 266 -2.55 -5.09 -1.39
N ASP A 267 -1.22 -5.03 -1.54
CA ASP A 267 -0.27 -5.94 -0.89
C ASP A 267 0.70 -5.25 0.09
N ALA A 268 0.53 -3.94 0.33
CA ALA A 268 1.20 -3.29 1.46
C ALA A 268 0.80 -3.98 2.77
N ALA A 269 1.77 -4.27 3.63
CA ALA A 269 1.53 -5.05 4.85
C ALA A 269 0.62 -4.29 5.83
N VAL A 270 -0.47 -4.93 6.24
CA VAL A 270 -1.41 -4.40 7.23
C VAL A 270 -1.72 -5.44 8.31
N ASN A 271 -1.93 -4.98 9.51
CA ASN A 271 -2.22 -5.82 10.67
C ASN A 271 -3.36 -5.20 11.49
N PRO A 272 -3.93 -5.91 12.48
CA PRO A 272 -4.90 -5.34 13.40
C PRO A 272 -4.37 -4.02 14.01
N GLY A 273 -5.19 -2.96 13.96
CA GLY A 273 -4.80 -1.60 14.33
C GLY A 273 -4.58 -0.67 13.12
N ASN A 274 -4.27 -1.19 11.93
CA ASN A 274 -4.27 -0.40 10.70
C ASN A 274 -5.68 -0.10 10.18
N SER A 275 -6.69 -0.82 10.67
CA SER A 275 -8.12 -0.59 10.34
C SER A 275 -8.51 0.86 10.62
N GLY A 276 -9.14 1.51 9.65
CA GLY A 276 -9.51 2.92 9.67
C GLY A 276 -8.41 3.87 9.21
N GLY A 277 -7.18 3.37 9.02
CA GLY A 277 -6.05 4.13 8.50
C GLY A 277 -6.16 4.41 7.00
N PRO A 278 -5.45 5.43 6.51
CA PRO A 278 -5.44 5.77 5.10
C PRO A 278 -4.59 4.80 4.27
N LEU A 279 -5.09 4.46 3.09
CA LEU A 279 -4.31 4.00 1.96
C LEU A 279 -4.03 5.22 1.08
N VAL A 280 -2.76 5.56 0.88
CA VAL A 280 -2.36 6.76 0.15
C VAL A 280 -1.53 6.44 -1.10
N THR A 281 -1.48 7.38 -2.03
CA THR A 281 -0.51 7.38 -3.14
C THR A 281 0.88 7.73 -2.64
N THR A 282 1.89 7.63 -3.48
CA THR A 282 3.25 8.10 -3.19
C THR A 282 3.31 9.61 -2.96
N GLU A 283 2.34 10.36 -3.48
CA GLU A 283 2.17 11.79 -3.24
C GLU A 283 1.53 12.12 -1.87
N GLY A 284 1.13 11.10 -1.09
CA GLY A 284 0.50 11.26 0.22
C GLY A 284 -1.00 11.59 0.17
N GLU A 285 -1.65 11.37 -0.97
CA GLU A 285 -3.08 11.62 -1.15
C GLU A 285 -3.89 10.37 -0.81
N VAL A 286 -4.92 10.51 0.00
CA VAL A 286 -5.77 9.40 0.44
C VAL A 286 -6.67 8.94 -0.69
N ILE A 287 -6.56 7.66 -1.06
CA ILE A 287 -7.39 6.99 -2.06
C ILE A 287 -8.37 5.99 -1.45
N GLY A 288 -8.19 5.64 -0.18
CA GLY A 288 -9.09 4.73 0.50
C GLY A 288 -8.80 4.60 1.99
N ILE A 289 -9.71 3.92 2.69
CA ILE A 289 -9.61 3.62 4.12
C ILE A 289 -9.42 2.11 4.28
N VAL A 290 -8.30 1.71 4.90
CA VAL A 290 -7.97 0.30 5.17
C VAL A 290 -9.03 -0.30 6.07
N THR A 291 -9.67 -1.40 5.64
CA THR A 291 -10.78 -1.99 6.39
C THR A 291 -10.56 -3.44 6.79
N GLY A 292 -9.80 -4.19 6.01
CA GLY A 292 -9.66 -5.61 6.30
C GLY A 292 -8.46 -6.24 5.62
N LEU A 293 -8.21 -7.47 6.04
CA LEU A 293 -7.26 -8.36 5.37
C LEU A 293 -7.95 -9.70 5.10
N LEU A 294 -7.62 -10.31 3.98
CA LEU A 294 -8.03 -11.68 3.72
C LEU A 294 -7.18 -12.59 4.62
N ASN A 295 -7.85 -13.31 5.51
CA ASN A 295 -7.17 -14.29 6.33
C ASN A 295 -7.98 -15.60 6.34
N PRO A 296 -7.49 -16.64 5.68
CA PRO A 296 -8.13 -17.95 5.68
C PRO A 296 -7.91 -18.71 6.99
N THR A 297 -7.11 -18.17 7.92
CA THR A 297 -6.80 -18.78 9.22
C THR A 297 -7.36 -17.94 10.37
N GLU A 298 -7.54 -18.55 11.55
CA GLU A 298 -7.99 -17.84 12.75
C GLU A 298 -6.96 -16.85 13.32
N GLN A 299 -5.71 -16.92 12.87
CA GLN A 299 -4.59 -16.18 13.45
C GLN A 299 -4.54 -14.70 13.07
N ARG A 300 -5.40 -14.22 12.15
CA ARG A 300 -5.50 -12.82 11.70
C ARG A 300 -4.14 -12.18 11.33
N VAL A 301 -3.29 -12.95 10.66
CA VAL A 301 -2.00 -12.47 10.16
C VAL A 301 -2.10 -12.04 8.70
N PHE A 302 -1.33 -11.03 8.31
CA PHE A 302 -1.27 -10.58 6.92
C PHE A 302 -0.60 -11.62 6.02
N ILE A 303 -1.25 -11.97 4.91
CA ILE A 303 -0.77 -12.96 3.93
C ILE A 303 -0.60 -12.36 2.52
N GLY A 304 -0.40 -11.06 2.42
CA GLY A 304 -0.22 -10.36 1.14
C GLY A 304 -1.52 -9.86 0.49
N ILE A 305 -2.64 -9.85 1.22
CA ILE A 305 -3.93 -9.36 0.69
C ILE A 305 -4.58 -8.45 1.73
N GLY A 306 -4.56 -7.15 1.46
CA GLY A 306 -5.28 -6.12 2.19
C GLY A 306 -6.41 -5.53 1.35
N PHE A 307 -7.41 -4.95 2.02
CA PHE A 307 -8.53 -4.27 1.40
C PHE A 307 -8.73 -2.88 1.97
N ALA A 308 -9.06 -1.92 1.09
CA ALA A 308 -9.45 -0.58 1.47
C ALA A 308 -10.79 -0.19 0.80
N VAL A 309 -11.60 0.54 1.52
CA VAL A 309 -12.81 1.18 1.00
C VAL A 309 -12.40 2.42 0.22
N PRO A 310 -12.83 2.61 -1.04
CA PRO A 310 -12.54 3.81 -1.81
C PRO A 310 -12.93 5.09 -1.09
N ILE A 311 -12.14 6.12 -1.27
CA ILE A 311 -12.32 7.40 -0.56
C ILE A 311 -13.64 8.08 -0.92
N GLU A 312 -14.19 7.85 -2.11
CA GLU A 312 -15.50 8.38 -2.51
C GLU A 312 -16.63 7.90 -1.60
N ASN A 313 -16.59 6.61 -1.21
CA ASN A 313 -17.58 6.05 -0.27
C ASN A 313 -17.41 6.67 1.13
N ALA A 314 -16.16 6.94 1.52
CA ALA A 314 -15.83 7.53 2.81
C ALA A 314 -16.19 9.02 2.88
N ALA A 315 -15.92 9.80 1.84
CA ALA A 315 -16.32 11.20 1.72
C ALA A 315 -17.85 11.35 1.76
N ALA A 316 -18.58 10.50 1.04
CA ALA A 316 -20.04 10.47 1.07
C ALA A 316 -20.59 10.15 2.48
N ALA A 317 -19.89 9.32 3.27
CA ALA A 317 -20.24 9.03 4.66
C ALA A 317 -20.13 10.28 5.55
N ALA A 318 -19.16 11.14 5.30
CA ALA A 318 -18.95 12.40 6.01
C ALA A 318 -19.85 13.55 5.51
N GLY A 319 -20.71 13.30 4.51
CA GLY A 319 -21.55 14.34 3.89
C GLY A 319 -20.76 15.31 2.99
N LEU A 320 -19.52 14.96 2.65
CA LEU A 320 -18.70 15.72 1.71
C LEU A 320 -19.05 15.31 0.28
N SER A 321 -19.06 16.29 -0.64
CA SER A 321 -19.19 15.97 -2.07
C SER A 321 -17.95 15.14 -2.48
N PRO A 322 -18.14 13.93 -3.05
CA PRO A 322 -17.02 13.19 -3.60
C PRO A 322 -16.58 13.85 -4.90
N PHE A 323 -15.67 14.81 -4.82
CA PHE A 323 -15.03 15.56 -5.93
C PHE A 323 -15.96 16.35 -6.85
#